data_38ac2b4d7e02de7d24ff4c4c1a0cd372
#
_entry.id   38ac2b4d7e02de7d24ff4c4c1a0cd372
#
_cell.length_a   1.000
_cell.length_b   1.000
_cell.length_c   1.000
_cell.angle_alpha   90.00
_cell.angle_beta   90.00
_cell.angle_gamma   90.00
#
_symmetry.space_group_name_H-M   'P 1'
#
loop_
_entity.id
_entity.type
_entity.pdbx_description
1 polymer ?
#
loop_
_entity_poly.entity_id
_entity_poly.type
_entity_poly.pdbx_seq_one_letter_code
_entity_poly.pdbx_strand_id
1 'polypeptide(L)' 'MEKLRVIDEDGNRQDYLTEFVPRIGERIVLQYGVGGEPVRIHYFRVKDVAYHLDQPAAAQAKILVIEETKPELWPE' A
#
# COMPACT_ATOMS: atom_id res chain seq x y z
N MET A 1 -11.80 -11.68 -3.74
CA MET A 1 -10.92 -10.54 -3.42
C MET A 1 -10.49 -10.61 -1.98
N GLU A 2 -9.25 -10.27 -1.73
CA GLU A 2 -8.70 -10.21 -0.39
C GLU A 2 -8.65 -8.77 0.11
N LYS A 3 -8.84 -8.58 1.40
CA LYS A 3 -8.63 -7.28 2.03
C LYS A 3 -7.14 -7.13 2.34
N LEU A 4 -6.53 -6.13 1.75
CA LEU A 4 -5.12 -5.81 1.94
C LEU A 4 -5.00 -4.53 2.75
N ARG A 5 -4.23 -4.55 3.84
CA ARG A 5 -3.93 -3.36 4.62
C ARG A 5 -2.57 -2.82 4.24
N VAL A 6 -2.53 -1.57 3.80
CA VAL A 6 -1.29 -0.87 3.46
C VAL A 6 -0.93 0.04 4.63
N ILE A 7 0.27 -0.11 5.17
CA ILE A 7 0.76 0.65 6.32
C ILE A 7 2.04 1.37 5.90
N ASP A 8 2.06 2.71 6.06
CA ASP A 8 3.25 3.48 5.73
C ASP A 8 4.17 3.68 6.94
N GLU A 9 5.27 4.39 6.75
CA GLU A 9 6.28 4.62 7.79
C GLU A 9 5.75 5.39 8.99
N ASP A 10 4.74 6.23 8.79
CA ASP A 10 4.14 7.04 9.85
C ASP A 10 3.04 6.31 10.60
N GLY A 11 2.76 5.08 10.22
CA GLY A 11 1.72 4.27 10.83
C GLY A 11 0.33 4.51 10.24
N ASN A 12 0.21 5.31 9.21
CA ASN A 12 -1.05 5.48 8.50
C ASN A 12 -1.41 4.19 7.79
N ARG A 13 -2.68 3.84 7.81
CA ARG A 13 -3.15 2.57 7.21
C ARG A 13 -4.42 2.80 6.43
N GLN A 14 -4.52 2.09 5.32
CA GLN A 14 -5.71 2.05 4.48
C GLN A 14 -5.93 0.63 4.01
N ASP A 15 -7.19 0.23 3.89
CA ASP A 15 -7.58 -1.08 3.43
C ASP A 15 -8.06 -1.01 2.00
N TYR A 16 -7.64 -1.99 1.20
CA TYR A 16 -8.02 -2.12 -0.20
C TYR A 16 -8.51 -3.53 -0.47
N LEU A 17 -9.42 -3.67 -1.42
CA LEU A 17 -9.80 -4.96 -1.96
C LEU A 17 -8.95 -5.22 -3.19
N THR A 18 -8.25 -6.37 -3.21
CA THR A 18 -7.34 -6.69 -4.29
C THR A 18 -7.35 -8.20 -4.56
N GLU A 19 -7.03 -8.57 -5.79
CA GLU A 19 -6.93 -9.96 -6.19
C GLU A 19 -5.54 -10.55 -5.95
N PHE A 20 -4.58 -9.71 -5.58
CA PHE A 20 -3.21 -10.15 -5.34
C PHE A 20 -2.59 -9.35 -4.21
N VAL A 21 -1.53 -9.90 -3.63
CA VAL A 21 -0.74 -9.23 -2.59
C VAL A 21 0.61 -8.88 -3.17
N PRO A 22 1.01 -7.60 -3.18
CA PRO A 22 2.33 -7.21 -3.65
C PRO A 22 3.43 -7.86 -2.82
N ARG A 23 4.55 -8.18 -3.45
CA ARG A 23 5.69 -8.82 -2.81
C ARG A 23 6.70 -7.77 -2.34
N ILE A 24 7.58 -8.20 -1.44
CA ILE A 24 8.70 -7.36 -1.00
C ILE A 24 9.53 -6.92 -2.20
N GLY A 25 9.83 -5.64 -2.26
CA GLY A 25 10.59 -5.04 -3.35
C GLY A 25 9.77 -4.53 -4.51
N GLU A 26 8.49 -4.89 -4.58
CA GLU A 26 7.61 -4.38 -5.64
C GLU A 26 7.14 -2.97 -5.31
N ARG A 27 6.77 -2.23 -6.35
CA ARG A 27 6.22 -0.89 -6.19
C ARG A 27 4.70 -0.93 -6.27
N ILE A 28 4.07 -0.05 -5.49
CA ILE A 28 2.64 0.20 -5.62
C ILE A 28 2.41 1.69 -5.81
N VAL A 29 1.31 2.03 -6.45
CA VAL A 29 0.94 3.41 -6.73
C VAL A 29 -0.44 3.66 -6.15
N LEU A 30 -0.56 4.71 -5.34
CA LEU A 30 -1.81 5.10 -4.73
C LEU A 30 -2.12 6.56 -5.08
N GLN A 31 -3.40 6.87 -5.19
CA GLN A 31 -3.85 8.24 -5.44
C GLN A 31 -4.73 8.67 -4.28
N TYR A 32 -4.29 9.70 -3.56
CA TYR A 32 -5.09 10.27 -2.47
C TYR A 32 -4.63 11.68 -2.15
N GLY A 33 -5.54 12.42 -1.50
CA GLY A 33 -5.20 13.73 -0.92
C GLY A 33 -5.26 13.63 0.59
N VAL A 34 -4.50 14.49 1.27
CA VAL A 34 -4.45 14.55 2.73
C VAL A 34 -4.93 15.92 3.19
N GLY A 35 -5.89 15.92 4.15
CA GLY A 35 -6.27 17.14 4.83
C GLY A 35 -6.82 18.26 3.94
N GLY A 36 -7.61 17.95 2.93
CA GLY A 36 -8.17 18.95 2.03
C GLY A 36 -7.24 19.34 0.88
N GLU A 37 -6.07 18.73 0.78
CA GLU A 37 -5.17 18.92 -0.35
C GLU A 37 -5.70 18.23 -1.61
N PRO A 38 -5.28 18.67 -2.79
CA PRO A 38 -5.65 17.97 -4.02
C PRO A 38 -5.10 16.54 -4.04
N VAL A 39 -5.80 15.67 -4.74
CA VAL A 39 -5.38 14.28 -4.92
C VAL A 39 -4.05 14.27 -5.66
N ARG A 40 -3.10 13.49 -5.15
CA ARG A 40 -1.78 13.31 -5.73
C ARG A 40 -1.47 11.84 -5.90
N ILE A 41 -0.54 11.55 -6.79
CA ILE A 41 -0.04 10.20 -7.00
C ILE A 41 1.14 9.98 -6.05
N HIS A 42 1.06 8.89 -5.29
CA HIS A 42 2.11 8.51 -4.35
C HIS A 42 2.70 7.17 -4.78
N TYR A 43 4.02 7.08 -4.72
CA TYR A 43 4.76 5.89 -5.11
C TYR A 43 5.37 5.27 -3.87
N PHE A 44 5.15 3.97 -3.70
CA PHE A 44 5.62 3.24 -2.52
C PHE A 44 6.36 1.98 -2.93
N ARG A 45 7.26 1.56 -2.07
CA ARG A 45 7.91 0.27 -2.20
C ARG A 45 7.54 -0.62 -1.03
N VAL A 46 7.21 -1.86 -1.33
CA VAL A 46 6.84 -2.85 -0.32
C VAL A 46 8.10 -3.32 0.40
N LYS A 47 8.12 -3.20 1.72
CA LYS A 47 9.25 -3.58 2.56
C LYS A 47 9.01 -4.85 3.34
N ASP A 48 7.75 -5.16 3.66
CA ASP A 48 7.41 -6.36 4.41
C ASP A 48 5.99 -6.79 4.04
N VAL A 49 5.74 -8.07 4.15
CA VAL A 49 4.43 -8.67 3.89
C VAL A 49 4.11 -9.63 5.03
N ALA A 50 2.94 -9.50 5.62
CA ALA A 50 2.47 -10.39 6.68
C ALA A 50 1.06 -10.87 6.36
N TYR A 51 0.77 -12.11 6.69
CA TYR A 51 -0.54 -12.71 6.49
C TYR A 51 -1.16 -13.05 7.84
N HIS A 52 -2.46 -12.79 7.96
CA HIS A 52 -3.25 -13.18 9.13
C HIS A 52 -4.03 -14.44 8.78
N LEU A 53 -3.63 -15.54 9.36
CA LEU A 53 -4.25 -16.84 9.05
C LEU A 53 -5.39 -17.21 9.98
N ASP A 54 -5.46 -16.57 11.14
CA ASP A 54 -6.39 -16.93 12.23
C ASP A 54 -7.42 -15.85 12.56
N GLN A 55 -7.47 -14.76 11.78
CA GLN A 55 -8.37 -13.64 12.03
C GLN A 55 -9.15 -13.28 10.78
N PRO A 56 -10.14 -14.07 10.38
CA PRO A 56 -10.82 -13.87 9.10
C PRO A 56 -11.61 -12.56 9.00
N ALA A 57 -11.93 -11.92 10.12
CA ALA A 57 -12.63 -10.64 10.11
C ALA A 57 -11.70 -9.44 9.87
N ALA A 58 -10.40 -9.63 10.02
CA ALA A 58 -9.40 -8.57 9.78
C ALA A 58 -8.93 -8.62 8.33
N ALA A 59 -8.05 -7.67 7.97
CA ALA A 59 -7.37 -7.74 6.69
C ALA A 59 -6.55 -9.04 6.62
N GLN A 60 -6.68 -9.79 5.54
CA GLN A 60 -5.99 -11.06 5.37
C GLN A 60 -4.50 -10.88 5.20
N ALA A 61 -4.08 -9.76 4.64
CA ALA A 61 -2.66 -9.44 4.47
C ALA A 61 -2.41 -7.99 4.86
N LYS A 62 -1.21 -7.73 5.37
CA LYS A 62 -0.69 -6.38 5.59
C LYS A 62 0.61 -6.23 4.83
N ILE A 63 0.81 -5.06 4.26
CA ILE A 63 2.11 -4.71 3.70
C ILE A 63 2.62 -3.44 4.36
N LEU A 64 3.90 -3.41 4.65
CA LEU A 64 4.59 -2.24 5.13
C LEU A 64 5.28 -1.60 3.93
N VAL A 65 5.04 -0.31 3.73
CA VAL A 65 5.55 0.40 2.55
C VAL A 65 6.31 1.65 2.96
N ILE A 66 7.23 2.05 2.10
CA ILE A 66 7.98 3.29 2.23
C ILE A 66 7.72 4.13 1.00
N GLU A 67 7.39 5.40 1.19
CA GLU A 67 7.16 6.31 0.07
C GLU A 67 8.47 6.62 -0.63
N GLU A 68 8.43 6.62 -1.97
CA GLU A 68 9.56 6.92 -2.83
C GLU A 68 9.18 8.01 -3.82
N THR A 69 10.19 8.60 -4.44
CA THR A 69 9.96 9.52 -5.53
C THR A 69 9.53 8.76 -6.78
N LYS A 70 8.85 9.45 -7.68
CA LYS A 70 8.43 8.88 -8.96
C LYS A 70 9.65 8.32 -9.72
N PRO A 71 9.57 7.07 -10.21
CA PRO A 71 10.64 6.50 -11.03
C PRO A 71 10.85 7.32 -12.30
N GLU A 72 12.11 7.57 -12.67
CA GLU A 72 12.45 8.42 -13.79
C GLU A 72 11.90 7.93 -15.13
N LEU A 73 11.81 6.60 -15.28
CA LEU A 73 11.38 5.99 -16.54
C LEU A 73 9.86 5.88 -16.67
N TRP A 74 9.11 6.29 -15.66
CA TRP A 74 7.65 6.18 -15.71
C TRP A 74 7.04 7.47 -16.22
N PRO A 75 6.15 7.40 -17.22
CA PRO A 75 5.36 8.57 -17.61
C PRO A 75 4.31 8.86 -16.52
N GLU A 76 3.90 10.07 -16.48
CA GLU A 76 2.81 10.46 -15.59
C GLU A 76 1.45 10.15 -16.17
#